data_afc851a7877fcd2b391e982f1396a749
#
_entry.id   afc851a7877fcd2b391e982f1396a749
#
_cell.length_a   1.000
_cell.length_b   1.000
_cell.length_c   1.000
_cell.angle_alpha   90.00
_cell.angle_beta   90.00
_cell.angle_gamma   90.00
#
_symmetry.space_group_name_H-M   'P 1'
#
loop_
_entity.id
_entity.type
_entity.pdbx_description
1 polymer ?
#
loop_
_entity_poly.entity_id
_entity_poly.type
_entity_poly.pdbx_seq_one_letter_code
_entity_poly.pdbx_strand_id
1 'polypeptide(L)' 'MAKHNYEFKKKIVLEYLNSDEGCISISRKYGMASSSQLLKWVAAYKAFVKAGL' A
#
# COMPACT_ATOMS: atom_id res chain seq x y z
N MET A 1 2.95 20.00 2.40
CA MET A 1 3.10 18.86 1.53
C MET A 1 2.52 17.61 2.15
N ALA A 2 1.85 16.83 1.37
CA ALA A 2 1.26 15.59 1.87
C ALA A 2 2.34 14.54 2.08
N LYS A 3 2.30 13.87 3.22
CA LYS A 3 3.22 12.79 3.50
C LYS A 3 2.88 11.55 2.68
N HIS A 4 1.61 11.38 2.37
CA HIS A 4 1.11 10.18 1.73
C HIS A 4 0.47 10.54 0.40
N ASN A 5 1.29 10.97 -0.54
CA ASN A 5 0.77 11.26 -1.87
C ASN A 5 0.51 9.95 -2.61
N TYR A 6 -0.11 10.06 -3.78
CA TYR A 6 -0.50 8.90 -4.54
C TYR A 6 0.69 8.00 -4.91
N GLU A 7 1.78 8.60 -5.32
CA GLU A 7 2.95 7.82 -5.73
C GLU A 7 3.55 7.04 -4.57
N PHE A 8 3.57 7.65 -3.39
CA PHE A 8 4.07 6.97 -2.20
C PHE A 8 3.20 5.78 -1.85
N LYS A 9 1.90 5.96 -1.87
CA LYS A 9 0.97 4.87 -1.58
C LYS A 9 1.10 3.75 -2.59
N LYS A 10 1.20 4.12 -3.86
CA LYS A 10 1.33 3.13 -4.93
C LYS A 10 2.61 2.32 -4.76
N LYS A 11 3.70 2.98 -4.41
CA LYS A 11 4.98 2.31 -4.21
C LYS A 11 4.87 1.25 -3.11
N ILE A 12 4.26 1.61 -2.01
CA ILE A 12 4.11 0.69 -0.89
C ILE A 12 3.23 -0.50 -1.28
N VAL A 13 2.13 -0.23 -1.97
CA VAL A 13 1.22 -1.29 -2.39
C VAL A 13 1.91 -2.25 -3.35
N LEU A 14 2.64 -1.71 -4.31
CA LEU A 14 3.35 -2.56 -5.27
C LEU A 14 4.40 -3.41 -4.59
N GLU A 15 5.10 -2.85 -3.61
CA GLU A 15 6.08 -3.62 -2.88
C GLU A 15 5.40 -4.76 -2.10
N TYR A 16 4.26 -4.46 -1.50
CA TYR A 16 3.51 -5.49 -0.78
C TYR A 16 3.08 -6.62 -1.73
N LEU A 17 2.60 -6.27 -2.91
CA LEU A 17 2.11 -7.26 -3.86
C LEU A 17 3.23 -8.08 -4.47
N ASN A 18 4.40 -7.51 -4.62
CA ASN A 18 5.55 -8.19 -5.22
C ASN A 18 6.41 -8.91 -4.21
N SER A 19 6.20 -8.67 -2.93
CA SER A 19 6.99 -9.24 -1.86
C SER A 19 6.21 -10.35 -1.18
N ASP A 20 6.94 -11.30 -0.60
CA ASP A 20 6.33 -12.35 0.21
C ASP A 20 6.12 -11.89 1.64
N GLU A 21 6.56 -10.67 1.97
CA GLU A 21 6.40 -10.13 3.31
C GLU A 21 4.96 -9.80 3.59
N GLY A 22 4.57 -9.90 4.85
CA GLY A 22 3.24 -9.56 5.25
C GLY A 22 3.04 -8.06 5.36
N CYS A 23 1.77 -7.65 5.50
CA CYS A 23 1.47 -6.23 5.60
C CYS A 23 2.11 -5.60 6.83
N ILE A 24 2.26 -6.35 7.90
CA ILE A 24 2.89 -5.83 9.11
C ILE A 24 4.35 -5.48 8.85
N SER A 25 5.06 -6.36 8.16
CA SER A 25 6.47 -6.10 7.84
C SER A 25 6.62 -4.87 6.98
N ILE A 26 5.79 -4.75 5.96
CA ILE A 26 5.85 -3.61 5.05
C ILE A 26 5.49 -2.32 5.78
N SER A 27 4.46 -2.35 6.61
CA SER A 27 4.06 -1.15 7.33
C SER A 27 5.15 -0.69 8.29
N ARG A 28 5.84 -1.62 8.94
CA ARG A 28 6.95 -1.26 9.82
C ARG A 28 8.10 -0.65 9.03
N LYS A 29 8.36 -1.21 7.87
CA LYS A 29 9.45 -0.74 7.01
C LYS A 29 9.27 0.72 6.65
N TYR A 30 8.02 1.13 6.43
CA TYR A 30 7.73 2.49 6.02
C TYR A 30 7.26 3.37 7.17
N GLY A 31 7.33 2.86 8.40
CA GLY A 31 6.94 3.65 9.56
C GLY A 31 5.46 3.96 9.63
N MET A 32 4.63 3.11 9.08
CA MET A 32 3.19 3.31 9.12
C MET A 32 2.63 3.01 10.51
N ALA A 33 1.64 3.76 10.90
CA ALA A 33 1.05 3.60 12.22
C ALA A 33 0.29 2.29 12.35
N SER A 34 -0.28 1.80 11.25
CA SER A 34 -1.12 0.61 11.31
C SER A 34 -1.08 -0.13 9.98
N SER A 35 -1.00 -1.45 10.06
CA SER A 35 -1.06 -2.27 8.86
C SER A 35 -2.45 -2.24 8.22
N SER A 36 -3.46 -1.90 9.01
CA SER A 36 -4.82 -1.77 8.46
C SER A 36 -4.88 -0.71 7.38
N GLN A 37 -4.13 0.38 7.56
CA GLN A 37 -4.08 1.44 6.57
C GLN A 37 -3.49 0.92 5.25
N LEU A 38 -2.45 0.10 5.36
CA LEU A 38 -1.85 -0.50 4.17
C LEU A 38 -2.86 -1.38 3.45
N LEU A 39 -3.62 -2.16 4.19
CA LEU A 39 -4.62 -3.02 3.58
C LEU A 39 -5.70 -2.23 2.86
N LYS A 40 -6.09 -1.09 3.42
CA LYS A 40 -7.05 -0.22 2.76
C LYS A 40 -6.48 0.29 1.42
N TRP A 41 -5.21 0.66 1.42
CA TRP A 41 -4.57 1.13 0.20
C TRP A 41 -4.49 0.01 -0.84
N VAL A 42 -4.18 -1.20 -0.40
CA VAL A 42 -4.10 -2.34 -1.31
C VAL A 42 -5.48 -2.60 -1.92
N ALA A 43 -6.53 -2.56 -1.11
CA ALA A 43 -7.87 -2.79 -1.61
C ALA A 43 -8.26 -1.71 -2.62
N ALA A 44 -7.95 -0.47 -2.31
CA ALA A 44 -8.26 0.64 -3.22
C ALA A 44 -7.49 0.49 -4.53
N TYR A 45 -6.24 0.09 -4.44
CA TYR A 45 -5.42 -0.08 -5.63
C TYR A 45 -5.98 -1.18 -6.53
N LYS A 46 -6.34 -2.30 -5.94
CA LYS A 46 -6.89 -3.42 -6.70
C LYS A 46 -8.20 -3.04 -7.37
N ALA A 47 -9.03 -2.29 -6.63
CA ALA A 47 -10.29 -1.84 -7.21
C ALA A 47 -10.06 -0.89 -8.36
N PHE A 48 -9.07 -0.02 -8.23
CA PHE A 48 -8.74 0.94 -9.28
C PHE A 48 -8.24 0.23 -10.53
N VAL A 49 -7.33 -0.72 -10.35
CA VAL A 49 -6.77 -1.46 -11.48
C VAL A 49 -7.86 -2.27 -12.17
N LYS A 50 -8.70 -2.89 -11.38
CA LYS A 50 -9.78 -3.70 -11.94
C LYS A 50 -10.77 -2.84 -12.71
N ALA A 51 -11.07 -1.67 -12.19
CA ALA A 51 -11.99 -0.76 -12.87
C ALA A 51 -11.37 -0.20 -14.14
N GLY A 52 -10.05 -0.09 -14.16
CA GLY A 52 -9.36 0.42 -15.33
C GLY A 52 -9.23 -0.58 -16.46
N LEU A 53 -9.51 -1.82 -16.18
CA LEU A 53 -9.50 -2.85 -17.20
C LEU A 53 -10.84 -2.90 -17.90
#